data_a52dd51b280ae92ca9f93287a6f9d993
#
_entry.id   a52dd51b280ae92ca9f93287a6f9d993
#
_cell.length_a   1.000
_cell.length_b   1.000
_cell.length_c   1.000
_cell.angle_alpha   90.00
_cell.angle_beta   90.00
_cell.angle_gamma   90.00
#
_symmetry.space_group_name_H-M   'P 1'
#
loop_
_entity.id
_entity.type
_entity.pdbx_description
1 polymer ?
#
loop_
_entity_poly.entity_id
_entity_poly.type
_entity_poly.pdbx_seq_one_letter_code
_entity_poly.pdbx_strand_id
1 'polypeptide(L)'
;MSENLVEVKHLQQYFPAGGMGKNKQYVQAVDDVSFAIRKGETLGLVGESGCGKTTTGRTLLRLYEPTDGTIIYDGKVLFDKKEKIAVDMLPYRRRMQIVFQDPYASLDPRMTIGDIVGEGIDIHHLCANAKERHDKIISLLERVGLNSEHANRYPHEFSGGQRQRVGIARALAVDPEFIVCAVPRGPHSAAPLVRRLR
;
A
#
# COMPACT_ATOMS: atom_id res chain seq x y z
N MET A 1 -14.22 -20.97 4.22
CA MET A 1 -13.57 -19.66 3.96
C MET A 1 -12.18 -19.71 4.57
N SER A 2 -11.16 -19.23 3.89
CA SER A 2 -9.81 -19.17 4.46
C SER A 2 -9.81 -18.28 5.70
N GLU A 3 -9.21 -18.73 6.81
CA GLU A 3 -9.00 -17.92 8.01
C GLU A 3 -7.98 -16.80 7.72
N ASN A 4 -7.06 -17.06 6.80
CA ASN A 4 -6.05 -16.12 6.37
C ASN A 4 -6.56 -15.20 5.25
N LEU A 5 -6.35 -13.89 5.44
CA LEU A 5 -6.61 -12.89 4.40
C LEU A 5 -5.46 -12.86 3.38
N VAL A 6 -4.23 -12.97 3.88
CA VAL A 6 -3.00 -12.98 3.05
C VAL A 6 -2.16 -14.17 3.42
N GLU A 7 -1.67 -14.91 2.42
CA GLU A 7 -0.64 -15.93 2.60
C GLU A 7 0.49 -15.69 1.59
N VAL A 8 1.70 -15.75 2.09
CA VAL A 8 2.93 -15.60 1.29
C VAL A 8 3.80 -16.83 1.54
N LYS A 9 4.25 -17.47 0.46
CA LYS A 9 5.07 -18.68 0.53
C LYS A 9 6.31 -18.52 -0.33
N HIS A 10 7.49 -18.66 0.28
CA HIS A 10 8.79 -18.65 -0.39
C HIS A 10 9.00 -17.43 -1.29
N LEU A 11 8.51 -16.24 -0.86
CA LEU A 11 8.57 -15.02 -1.66
C LEU A 11 10.01 -14.59 -1.86
N GLN A 12 10.35 -14.35 -3.13
CA GLN A 12 11.64 -13.80 -3.53
C GLN A 12 11.45 -12.55 -4.39
N GLN A 13 12.27 -11.54 -4.14
CA GLN A 13 12.36 -10.34 -4.96
C GLN A 13 13.80 -9.95 -5.18
N TYR A 14 14.28 -10.16 -6.39
CA TYR A 14 15.64 -9.86 -6.81
C TYR A 14 15.64 -8.73 -7.84
N PHE A 15 16.56 -7.80 -7.68
CA PHE A 15 16.75 -6.71 -8.63
C PHE A 15 18.08 -6.87 -9.37
N PRO A 16 18.14 -6.63 -10.68
CA PRO A 16 19.39 -6.66 -11.40
C PRO A 16 20.32 -5.54 -10.89
N ALA A 17 21.54 -5.91 -10.51
CA ALA A 17 22.57 -4.99 -9.98
C ALA A 17 23.65 -4.64 -10.98
N GLY A 18 23.70 -5.30 -12.15
CA GLY A 18 24.68 -5.11 -13.20
C GLY A 18 25.16 -6.43 -13.79
N GLY A 19 26.21 -6.36 -14.63
CA GLY A 19 26.75 -7.50 -15.36
C GLY A 19 26.04 -7.75 -16.70
N MET A 20 26.75 -8.36 -17.64
CA MET A 20 26.28 -8.67 -18.99
C MET A 20 26.38 -10.17 -19.25
N GLY A 21 25.40 -10.76 -19.91
CA GLY A 21 25.41 -12.18 -20.28
C GLY A 21 25.31 -13.11 -19.05
N LYS A 22 26.27 -14.04 -18.92
CA LYS A 22 26.31 -15.04 -17.83
C LYS A 22 26.72 -14.48 -16.45
N ASN A 23 27.25 -13.25 -16.38
CA ASN A 23 27.74 -12.61 -15.16
C ASN A 23 26.72 -11.59 -14.59
N LYS A 24 25.43 -11.80 -14.78
CA LYS A 24 24.39 -10.95 -14.17
C LYS A 24 24.43 -11.07 -12.65
N GLN A 25 24.59 -9.92 -11.99
CA GLN A 25 24.51 -9.80 -10.53
C GLN A 25 23.11 -9.34 -10.12
N TYR A 26 22.62 -9.85 -8.99
CA TYR A 26 21.33 -9.49 -8.46
C TYR A 26 21.45 -9.07 -7.00
N VAL A 27 20.70 -8.06 -6.61
CA VAL A 27 20.44 -7.75 -5.20
C VAL A 27 19.23 -8.57 -4.75
N GLN A 28 19.46 -9.47 -3.81
CA GLN A 28 18.42 -10.29 -3.18
C GLN A 28 17.73 -9.44 -2.10
N ALA A 29 16.76 -8.62 -2.49
CA ALA A 29 16.10 -7.70 -1.58
C ALA A 29 15.09 -8.40 -0.66
N VAL A 30 14.48 -9.48 -1.13
CA VAL A 30 13.64 -10.42 -0.35
C VAL A 30 14.05 -11.82 -0.78
N ASP A 31 14.39 -12.67 0.19
CA ASP A 31 14.84 -14.03 -0.09
C ASP A 31 14.15 -15.03 0.84
N ASP A 32 13.36 -15.92 0.24
CA ASP A 32 12.64 -17.02 0.87
C ASP A 32 11.77 -16.63 2.09
N VAL A 33 10.95 -15.60 1.94
CA VAL A 33 10.09 -15.12 3.03
C VAL A 33 8.70 -15.75 2.95
N SER A 34 8.25 -16.34 4.07
CA SER A 34 6.93 -16.95 4.22
C SER A 34 6.23 -16.46 5.47
N PHE A 35 4.96 -16.05 5.33
CA PHE A 35 4.09 -15.65 6.45
C PHE A 35 2.63 -15.68 6.05
N ALA A 36 1.74 -15.61 7.04
CA ALA A 36 0.31 -15.45 6.82
C ALA A 36 -0.24 -14.33 7.71
N ILE A 37 -1.32 -13.67 7.26
CA ILE A 37 -2.03 -12.63 7.99
C ILE A 37 -3.51 -13.00 8.01
N ARG A 38 -4.09 -13.11 9.19
CA ARG A 38 -5.52 -13.42 9.36
C ARG A 38 -6.39 -12.19 9.12
N LYS A 39 -7.67 -12.40 8.87
CA LYS A 39 -8.64 -11.29 8.81
C LYS A 39 -8.67 -10.56 10.17
N GLY A 40 -8.49 -9.22 10.12
CA GLY A 40 -8.45 -8.37 11.31
C GLY A 40 -7.14 -8.41 12.11
N GLU A 41 -6.14 -9.12 11.64
CA GLU A 41 -4.80 -9.17 12.25
C GLU A 41 -3.90 -8.04 11.74
N THR A 42 -2.95 -7.62 12.58
CA THR A 42 -1.86 -6.73 12.22
C THR A 42 -0.54 -7.46 12.36
N LEU A 43 0.19 -7.61 11.26
CA LEU A 43 1.54 -8.16 11.24
C LEU A 43 2.58 -7.05 11.14
N GLY A 44 3.52 -7.00 12.10
CA GLY A 44 4.64 -6.07 12.08
C GLY A 44 5.90 -6.69 11.47
N LEU A 45 6.41 -6.10 10.38
CA LEU A 45 7.72 -6.43 9.81
C LEU A 45 8.79 -5.55 10.46
N VAL A 46 9.69 -6.14 11.26
CA VAL A 46 10.75 -5.45 11.98
C VAL A 46 12.11 -5.88 11.44
N GLY A 47 13.08 -4.98 11.45
CA GLY A 47 14.45 -5.25 11.00
C GLY A 47 15.21 -3.96 10.68
N GLU A 48 16.48 -4.05 10.38
CA GLU A 48 17.38 -2.93 10.07
C GLU A 48 17.01 -2.17 8.79
N SER A 49 17.64 -1.01 8.55
CA SER A 49 17.46 -0.29 7.29
C SER A 49 18.03 -1.10 6.13
N GLY A 50 17.30 -1.17 5.02
CA GLY A 50 17.75 -1.93 3.85
C GLY A 50 17.46 -3.43 3.89
N CYS A 51 16.93 -4.00 4.99
CA CYS A 51 16.64 -5.44 5.07
C CYS A 51 15.40 -5.91 4.28
N GLY A 52 14.90 -5.13 3.33
CA GLY A 52 13.83 -5.58 2.42
C GLY A 52 12.39 -5.36 2.86
N LYS A 53 12.09 -4.78 4.06
CA LYS A 53 10.69 -4.57 4.55
C LYS A 53 9.78 -3.86 3.56
N THR A 54 10.20 -2.72 3.06
CA THR A 54 9.44 -1.93 2.09
C THR A 54 9.29 -2.69 0.77
N THR A 55 10.33 -3.40 0.37
CA THR A 55 10.31 -4.26 -0.83
C THR A 55 9.29 -5.38 -0.65
N THR A 56 9.29 -6.09 0.50
CA THR A 56 8.30 -7.13 0.80
C THR A 56 6.87 -6.61 0.67
N GLY A 57 6.56 -5.45 1.28
CA GLY A 57 5.24 -4.85 1.18
C GLY A 57 4.84 -4.47 -0.25
N ARG A 58 5.77 -3.90 -1.04
CA ARG A 58 5.52 -3.56 -2.45
C ARG A 58 5.37 -4.79 -3.34
N THR A 59 6.15 -5.83 -3.10
CA THR A 59 6.08 -7.10 -3.83
C THR A 59 4.77 -7.83 -3.50
N LEU A 60 4.33 -7.81 -2.25
CA LEU A 60 3.05 -8.38 -1.83
C LEU A 60 1.87 -7.74 -2.58
N LEU A 61 1.91 -6.44 -2.79
CA LEU A 61 0.92 -5.70 -3.58
C LEU A 61 1.16 -5.80 -5.09
N ARG A 62 2.18 -6.56 -5.52
CA ARG A 62 2.60 -6.64 -6.93
C ARG A 62 2.79 -5.28 -7.58
N LEU A 63 3.37 -4.33 -6.84
CA LEU A 63 3.98 -3.11 -7.39
C LEU A 63 5.37 -3.42 -7.96
N TYR A 64 6.02 -4.46 -7.45
CA TYR A 64 7.12 -5.17 -8.07
C TYR A 64 6.64 -6.59 -8.39
N GLU A 65 6.90 -7.04 -9.62
CA GLU A 65 6.56 -8.43 -9.98
C GLU A 65 7.51 -9.37 -9.25
N PRO A 66 7.01 -10.33 -8.47
CA PRO A 66 7.85 -11.23 -7.70
C PRO A 66 8.80 -12.05 -8.60
N THR A 67 10.02 -12.28 -8.13
CA THR A 67 10.98 -13.15 -8.84
C THR A 67 10.59 -14.62 -8.70
N ASP A 68 10.17 -15.03 -7.49
CA ASP A 68 9.67 -16.38 -7.19
C ASP A 68 8.72 -16.36 -5.99
N GLY A 69 8.06 -17.49 -5.72
CA GLY A 69 7.16 -17.71 -4.61
C GLY A 69 5.69 -17.68 -5.00
N THR A 70 4.84 -17.67 -3.96
CA THR A 70 3.38 -17.68 -4.11
C THR A 70 2.76 -16.59 -3.24
N ILE A 71 1.81 -15.83 -3.79
CA ILE A 71 0.99 -14.84 -3.08
C ILE A 71 -0.47 -15.24 -3.21
N ILE A 72 -1.14 -15.43 -2.07
CA ILE A 72 -2.55 -15.78 -1.97
C ILE A 72 -3.28 -14.67 -1.20
N TYR A 73 -4.42 -14.24 -1.70
CA TYR A 73 -5.28 -13.25 -1.06
C TYR A 73 -6.73 -13.76 -1.00
N ASP A 74 -7.29 -13.84 0.20
CA ASP A 74 -8.65 -14.32 0.47
C ASP A 74 -8.93 -15.67 -0.21
N GLY A 75 -7.95 -16.61 -0.12
CA GLY A 75 -7.99 -17.93 -0.72
C GLY A 75 -7.73 -18.00 -2.23
N LYS A 76 -7.52 -16.87 -2.91
CA LYS A 76 -7.20 -16.82 -4.34
C LYS A 76 -5.71 -16.60 -4.59
N VAL A 77 -5.10 -17.41 -5.45
CA VAL A 77 -3.72 -17.24 -5.87
C VAL A 77 -3.61 -16.02 -6.80
N LEU A 78 -2.88 -14.99 -6.33
CA LEU A 78 -2.60 -13.78 -7.13
C LEU A 78 -1.35 -13.93 -7.98
N PHE A 79 -0.38 -14.66 -7.45
CA PHE A 79 0.88 -14.96 -8.11
C PHE A 79 1.38 -16.33 -7.67
N ASP A 80 1.85 -17.13 -8.63
CA ASP A 80 2.57 -18.36 -8.37
C ASP A 80 3.56 -18.60 -9.52
N LYS A 81 4.85 -18.61 -9.20
CA LYS A 81 5.90 -18.77 -10.21
C LYS A 81 5.90 -20.15 -10.83
N LYS A 82 5.68 -21.19 -10.02
CA LYS A 82 5.71 -22.60 -10.48
C LYS A 82 4.53 -22.90 -11.39
N GLU A 83 3.33 -22.47 -11.00
CA GLU A 83 2.10 -22.65 -11.75
C GLU A 83 1.92 -21.60 -12.88
N LYS A 84 2.85 -20.66 -13.01
CA LYS A 84 2.82 -19.54 -13.96
C LYS A 84 1.53 -18.70 -13.86
N ILE A 85 1.04 -18.53 -12.63
CA ILE A 85 -0.14 -17.70 -12.34
C ILE A 85 0.33 -16.27 -12.04
N ALA A 86 -0.24 -15.31 -12.77
CA ALA A 86 -0.08 -13.88 -12.51
C ALA A 86 -1.38 -13.18 -12.93
N VAL A 87 -2.29 -12.96 -11.98
CA VAL A 87 -3.61 -12.37 -12.24
C VAL A 87 -3.52 -10.88 -12.50
N ASP A 88 -4.52 -10.31 -13.20
CA ASP A 88 -4.70 -8.87 -13.25
C ASP A 88 -4.98 -8.33 -11.84
N MET A 89 -4.23 -7.28 -11.46
CA MET A 89 -4.32 -6.69 -10.13
C MET A 89 -5.39 -5.59 -10.00
N LEU A 90 -5.98 -5.11 -11.08
CA LEU A 90 -6.95 -4.02 -11.04
C LEU A 90 -8.13 -4.29 -10.08
N PRO A 91 -8.76 -5.48 -10.06
CA PRO A 91 -9.82 -5.79 -9.10
C PRO A 91 -9.35 -5.81 -7.63
N TYR A 92 -8.06 -6.08 -7.40
CA TYR A 92 -7.46 -6.15 -6.07
C TYR A 92 -6.92 -4.81 -5.59
N ARG A 93 -6.64 -3.85 -6.49
CA ARG A 93 -6.15 -2.50 -6.13
C ARG A 93 -7.08 -1.77 -5.18
N ARG A 94 -8.41 -1.97 -5.30
CA ARG A 94 -9.39 -1.44 -4.36
C ARG A 94 -9.26 -2.07 -2.97
N ARG A 95 -9.08 -3.40 -2.91
CA ARG A 95 -9.07 -4.17 -1.65
C ARG A 95 -7.74 -4.10 -0.91
N MET A 96 -6.64 -3.85 -1.62
CA MET A 96 -5.27 -3.88 -1.11
C MET A 96 -4.60 -2.53 -1.38
N GLN A 97 -4.32 -1.76 -0.34
CA GLN A 97 -3.79 -0.40 -0.44
C GLN A 97 -2.43 -0.26 0.24
N ILE A 98 -1.70 0.82 -0.07
CA ILE A 98 -0.44 1.16 0.55
C ILE A 98 -0.44 2.60 1.06
N VAL A 99 0.09 2.79 2.27
CA VAL A 99 0.50 4.09 2.79
C VAL A 99 2.02 4.17 2.71
N PHE A 100 2.53 5.07 1.86
CA PHE A 100 3.96 5.21 1.62
C PHE A 100 4.68 5.88 2.78
N GLN A 101 5.97 5.52 2.96
CA GLN A 101 6.83 6.08 3.99
C GLN A 101 7.16 7.56 3.75
N ASP A 102 7.37 7.93 2.48
CA ASP A 102 7.67 9.30 2.09
C ASP A 102 6.39 10.00 1.61
N PRO A 103 5.83 10.92 2.42
CA PRO A 103 4.64 11.65 2.03
C PRO A 103 4.90 12.69 0.95
N TYR A 104 6.16 13.13 0.74
CA TYR A 104 6.51 14.09 -0.30
C TYR A 104 6.49 13.45 -1.69
N ALA A 105 7.12 12.30 -1.84
CA ALA A 105 7.18 11.58 -3.11
C ALA A 105 5.87 10.86 -3.48
N SER A 106 4.92 10.75 -2.54
CA SER A 106 3.71 9.96 -2.74
C SER A 106 2.49 10.74 -3.27
N LEU A 107 2.56 12.08 -3.28
CA LEU A 107 1.46 12.96 -3.70
C LEU A 107 1.89 13.75 -4.94
N ASP A 108 1.07 13.76 -6.00
CA ASP A 108 1.34 14.62 -7.17
C ASP A 108 1.18 16.10 -6.79
N PRO A 109 2.24 16.92 -6.87
CA PRO A 109 2.20 18.32 -6.45
C PRO A 109 1.30 19.21 -7.32
N ARG A 110 0.85 18.72 -8.48
CA ARG A 110 -0.02 19.44 -9.42
C ARG A 110 -1.50 19.21 -9.17
N MET A 111 -1.85 18.22 -8.34
CA MET A 111 -3.23 17.89 -7.99
C MET A 111 -3.61 18.54 -6.66
N THR A 112 -4.89 18.90 -6.50
CA THR A 112 -5.42 19.30 -5.20
C THR A 112 -5.52 18.09 -4.26
N ILE A 113 -5.58 18.34 -2.96
CA ILE A 113 -5.77 17.27 -1.98
C ILE A 113 -7.07 16.51 -2.21
N GLY A 114 -8.14 17.22 -2.59
CA GLY A 114 -9.42 16.60 -2.94
C GLY A 114 -9.32 15.66 -4.14
N ASP A 115 -8.56 16.04 -5.16
CA ASP A 115 -8.34 15.20 -6.34
C ASP A 115 -7.49 13.97 -6.00
N ILE A 116 -6.41 14.15 -5.22
CA ILE A 116 -5.56 13.05 -4.77
C ILE A 116 -6.35 12.00 -3.96
N VAL A 117 -7.20 12.45 -3.03
CA VAL A 117 -8.04 11.54 -2.23
C VAL A 117 -9.16 10.94 -3.07
N GLY A 118 -9.73 11.73 -4.01
CA GLY A 118 -10.84 11.33 -4.86
C GLY A 118 -10.46 10.40 -6.01
N GLU A 119 -9.19 10.37 -6.43
CA GLU A 119 -8.73 9.60 -7.60
C GLU A 119 -9.18 8.11 -7.54
N GLY A 120 -8.97 7.45 -6.41
CA GLY A 120 -9.41 6.06 -6.23
C GLY A 120 -10.93 5.90 -6.25
N ILE A 121 -11.68 6.89 -5.75
CA ILE A 121 -13.14 6.92 -5.80
C ILE A 121 -13.61 6.96 -7.26
N ASP A 122 -12.97 7.80 -8.07
CA ASP A 122 -13.32 8.00 -9.48
C ASP A 122 -12.96 6.75 -10.32
N ILE A 123 -11.75 6.20 -10.16
CA ILE A 123 -11.28 4.99 -10.89
C ILE A 123 -12.21 3.79 -10.63
N HIS A 124 -12.68 3.65 -9.40
CA HIS A 124 -13.52 2.51 -9.00
C HIS A 124 -15.02 2.84 -9.01
N HIS A 125 -15.43 4.01 -9.50
CA HIS A 125 -16.82 4.44 -9.63
C HIS A 125 -17.62 4.28 -8.30
N LEU A 126 -17.05 4.74 -7.18
CA LEU A 126 -17.61 4.51 -5.84
C LEU A 126 -18.67 5.52 -5.40
N CYS A 127 -18.93 6.55 -6.21
CA CYS A 127 -19.94 7.56 -5.94
C CYS A 127 -20.82 7.77 -7.18
N ALA A 128 -22.11 8.00 -6.97
CA ALA A 128 -23.07 8.15 -8.04
C ALA A 128 -23.04 9.56 -8.67
N ASN A 129 -22.54 10.56 -7.94
CA ASN A 129 -22.51 11.97 -8.40
C ASN A 129 -21.42 12.77 -7.69
N ALA A 130 -21.18 14.00 -8.20
CA ALA A 130 -20.14 14.90 -7.70
C ALA A 130 -20.36 15.31 -6.23
N LYS A 131 -21.60 15.44 -5.78
CA LYS A 131 -21.91 15.79 -4.39
C LYS A 131 -21.50 14.68 -3.44
N GLU A 132 -21.89 13.44 -3.73
CA GLU A 132 -21.52 12.28 -2.94
C GLU A 132 -19.99 12.09 -2.88
N ARG A 133 -19.30 12.27 -4.02
CA ARG A 133 -17.83 12.29 -4.10
C ARG A 133 -17.24 13.34 -3.15
N HIS A 134 -17.74 14.57 -3.23
CA HIS A 134 -17.26 15.67 -2.38
C HIS A 134 -17.47 15.38 -0.90
N ASP A 135 -18.68 14.97 -0.51
CA ASP A 135 -19.04 14.68 0.88
C ASP A 135 -18.17 13.53 1.44
N LYS A 136 -17.91 12.50 0.64
CA LYS A 136 -17.00 11.39 1.02
C LYS A 136 -15.56 11.88 1.21
N ILE A 137 -15.04 12.72 0.33
CA ILE A 137 -13.69 13.30 0.46
C ILE A 137 -13.59 14.14 1.74
N ILE A 138 -14.53 15.02 2.00
CA ILE A 138 -14.53 15.85 3.21
C ILE A 138 -14.56 14.97 4.47
N SER A 139 -15.46 14.00 4.54
CA SER A 139 -15.54 13.06 5.65
C SER A 139 -14.21 12.32 5.90
N LEU A 140 -13.51 11.90 4.83
CA LEU A 140 -12.20 11.25 4.94
C LEU A 140 -11.13 12.20 5.48
N LEU A 141 -11.10 13.45 5.03
CA LEU A 141 -10.16 14.46 5.52
C LEU A 141 -10.38 14.74 7.00
N GLU A 142 -11.62 14.89 7.44
CA GLU A 142 -11.98 15.10 8.84
C GLU A 142 -11.60 13.90 9.72
N ARG A 143 -11.81 12.68 9.25
CA ARG A 143 -11.41 11.44 9.95
C ARG A 143 -9.91 11.35 10.21
N VAL A 144 -9.08 11.95 9.36
CA VAL A 144 -7.63 12.02 9.57
C VAL A 144 -7.20 13.32 10.27
N GLY A 145 -8.14 14.16 10.74
CA GLY A 145 -7.88 15.41 11.47
C GLY A 145 -7.41 16.55 10.56
N LEU A 146 -7.91 16.62 9.35
CA LEU A 146 -7.79 17.73 8.42
C LEU A 146 -9.15 18.44 8.27
N ASN A 147 -9.16 19.72 7.83
CA ASN A 147 -10.38 20.48 7.64
C ASN A 147 -10.89 20.36 6.20
N SER A 148 -12.18 20.61 5.99
CA SER A 148 -12.81 20.63 4.67
C SER A 148 -12.14 21.56 3.67
N GLU A 149 -11.70 22.75 4.12
CA GLU A 149 -10.96 23.72 3.30
C GLU A 149 -9.67 23.18 2.69
N HIS A 150 -9.07 22.18 3.32
CA HIS A 150 -7.87 21.53 2.84
C HIS A 150 -8.06 20.80 1.51
N ALA A 151 -9.30 20.44 1.13
CA ALA A 151 -9.58 19.75 -0.12
C ALA A 151 -9.13 20.53 -1.36
N ASN A 152 -9.21 21.88 -1.32
CA ASN A 152 -8.87 22.76 -2.45
C ASN A 152 -7.40 23.20 -2.47
N ARG A 153 -6.59 22.78 -1.49
CA ARG A 153 -5.18 23.15 -1.40
C ARG A 153 -4.28 22.12 -2.09
N TYR A 154 -3.04 22.53 -2.33
CA TYR A 154 -2.02 21.69 -2.97
C TYR A 154 -1.07 21.10 -1.94
N PRO A 155 -0.42 19.94 -2.23
CA PRO A 155 0.48 19.28 -1.28
C PRO A 155 1.61 20.17 -0.73
N HIS A 156 2.13 21.12 -1.52
CA HIS A 156 3.22 22.00 -1.07
C HIS A 156 2.83 22.96 0.06
N GLU A 157 1.52 23.20 0.28
CA GLU A 157 1.00 24.04 1.36
C GLU A 157 0.92 23.29 2.72
N PHE A 158 1.26 22.00 2.75
CA PHE A 158 1.09 21.13 3.92
C PHE A 158 2.41 20.76 4.57
N SER A 159 2.41 20.63 5.89
CA SER A 159 3.51 20.01 6.63
C SER A 159 3.66 18.53 6.29
N GLY A 160 4.83 17.95 6.59
CA GLY A 160 5.07 16.50 6.37
C GLY A 160 4.03 15.62 7.07
N GLY A 161 3.65 15.96 8.32
CA GLY A 161 2.61 15.22 9.05
C GLY A 161 1.22 15.35 8.43
N GLN A 162 0.87 16.51 7.90
CA GLN A 162 -0.40 16.70 7.19
C GLN A 162 -0.42 15.92 5.87
N ARG A 163 0.68 15.91 5.10
CA ARG A 163 0.79 15.09 3.87
C ARG A 163 0.67 13.60 4.17
N GLN A 164 1.23 13.14 5.29
CA GLN A 164 1.05 11.75 5.73
C GLN A 164 -0.43 11.43 5.99
N ARG A 165 -1.17 12.33 6.61
CA ARG A 165 -2.62 12.19 6.83
C ARG A 165 -3.39 12.14 5.52
N VAL A 166 -3.02 12.96 4.52
CA VAL A 166 -3.59 12.88 3.16
C VAL A 166 -3.33 11.52 2.53
N GLY A 167 -2.11 10.97 2.64
CA GLY A 167 -1.78 9.63 2.16
C GLY A 167 -2.62 8.54 2.83
N ILE A 168 -2.94 8.69 4.12
CA ILE A 168 -3.84 7.78 4.84
C ILE A 168 -5.28 7.95 4.33
N ALA A 169 -5.79 9.18 4.17
CA ALA A 169 -7.12 9.45 3.63
C ALA A 169 -7.29 8.84 2.23
N ARG A 170 -6.28 8.99 1.35
CA ARG A 170 -6.26 8.40 0.01
C ARG A 170 -6.38 6.86 0.07
N ALA A 171 -5.60 6.22 0.93
CA ALA A 171 -5.66 4.77 1.07
C ALA A 171 -7.03 4.28 1.58
N LEU A 172 -7.67 5.04 2.47
CA LEU A 172 -8.99 4.73 3.02
C LEU A 172 -10.15 5.04 2.07
N ALA A 173 -9.95 5.84 1.04
CA ALA A 173 -11.01 6.33 0.15
C ALA A 173 -11.76 5.23 -0.61
N VAL A 174 -11.10 4.09 -0.82
CA VAL A 174 -11.64 2.93 -1.54
C VAL A 174 -12.16 1.82 -0.63
N ASP A 175 -12.22 2.07 0.70
CA ASP A 175 -12.65 1.12 1.72
C ASP A 175 -11.89 -0.23 1.63
N PRO A 176 -10.54 -0.22 1.79
CA PRO A 176 -9.70 -1.39 1.60
C PRO A 176 -9.86 -2.40 2.75
N GLU A 177 -9.68 -3.68 2.42
CA GLU A 177 -9.66 -4.78 3.40
C GLU A 177 -8.25 -5.02 3.97
N PHE A 178 -7.21 -4.62 3.21
CA PHE A 178 -5.82 -4.81 3.57
C PHE A 178 -4.99 -3.56 3.27
N ILE A 179 -4.18 -3.12 4.24
CA ILE A 179 -3.31 -1.95 4.08
C ILE A 179 -1.89 -2.31 4.47
N VAL A 180 -0.95 -2.05 3.58
CA VAL A 180 0.49 -2.06 3.87
C VAL A 180 0.89 -0.66 4.32
N CYS A 181 1.37 -0.52 5.56
CA CYS A 181 1.87 0.73 6.09
C CYS A 181 3.40 0.72 6.13
N ALA A 182 4.04 1.52 5.29
CA ALA A 182 5.47 1.78 5.40
C ALA A 182 5.66 2.97 6.35
N VAL A 183 5.99 2.69 7.63
CA VAL A 183 6.12 3.71 8.67
C VAL A 183 7.56 4.26 8.71
N PRO A 184 7.77 5.60 8.77
CA PRO A 184 9.09 6.18 9.01
C PRO A 184 9.66 5.73 10.36
N ARG A 185 10.98 5.50 10.43
CA ARG A 185 11.65 5.24 11.71
C ARG A 185 11.74 6.53 12.50
N GLY A 186 11.05 6.61 13.64
CA GLY A 186 11.38 7.51 14.73
C GLY A 186 11.88 6.69 15.92
N PRO A 187 12.73 7.23 16.79
CA PRO A 187 13.23 6.52 17.98
C PRO A 187 12.14 6.05 18.94
N HIS A 188 10.88 6.41 18.70
CA HIS A 188 9.72 6.06 19.52
C HIS A 188 8.52 5.52 18.75
N SER A 189 8.66 5.17 17.47
CA SER A 189 7.52 4.72 16.63
C SER A 189 7.39 3.20 16.56
N ALA A 190 7.44 2.52 17.70
CA ALA A 190 7.05 1.11 17.83
C ALA A 190 5.56 0.96 18.21
N ALA A 191 4.72 1.92 17.88
CA ALA A 191 3.28 1.79 18.09
C ALA A 191 2.62 1.36 16.78
N PRO A 192 1.95 0.19 16.72
CA PRO A 192 1.12 -0.18 15.58
C PRO A 192 -0.06 0.80 15.52
N LEU A 193 -0.09 1.64 14.47
CA LEU A 193 -1.22 2.50 14.16
C LEU A 193 -2.32 1.68 13.50
N VAL A 194 -2.80 0.66 14.22
CA VAL A 194 -3.99 -0.09 13.86
C VAL A 194 -4.99 0.00 15.01
N ARG A 195 -5.66 1.14 15.11
CA ARG A 195 -6.98 1.15 15.73
C ARG A 195 -7.96 0.55 14.72
N ARG A 196 -8.70 -0.47 15.14
CA ARG A 196 -9.85 -0.99 14.43
C ARG A 196 -10.67 0.19 13.89
N LEU A 197 -10.72 0.32 12.58
CA LEU A 197 -11.74 1.09 11.90
C LEU A 197 -13.01 0.23 11.98
N ARG A 198 -13.87 0.55 12.94
CA ARG A 198 -15.29 0.13 12.94
C ARG A 198 -16.09 1.19 12.22
#